data_0a88907c7f2adad96ebb47a148a6f13b
#
_entry.id   0a88907c7f2adad96ebb47a148a6f13b
#
_cell.length_a   1.000
_cell.length_b   1.000
_cell.length_c   1.000
_cell.angle_alpha   90.00
_cell.angle_beta   90.00
_cell.angle_gamma   90.00
#
_symmetry.space_group_name_H-M   'P 1'
#
loop_
_entity.id
_entity.type
_entity.pdbx_description
1 polymer ?
#
loop_
_entity_poly.entity_id
_entity_poly.type
_entity_poly.pdbx_seq_one_letter_code
_entity_poly.pdbx_strand_id
1 'polypeptide(L)'
;MVLDRYARFADSADVLSCPLCHSALKLQEGSLVCPKRHCFDIAKQGYVNLLGPSRQSAHYSKESFESRMAILEAGYYDHVKEAVLTAVGRALSPSEGPAAVNATPFRVLDAGCGEGFYARAIRENLCVDVVAFDLSKDAMLMAARHDSRKAVKWLVGDLTNIPVLKGSINCVVDVFAPSNYDEFKRVLTPTRNASAPGVLVKVVPGSNHLTELRHLAEGSLRSKEYSNQLVTDCFEKHFKMTDRIKVTRTFEMSERDVRVFAEMTPLLFGIDAESLILSRVKSITIEAELLVGTPRSQGPS
;
A
#
# COMPACT_ATOMS: atom_id res chain seq x y z
N MET A 1 -22.03 16.31 12.98
CA MET A 1 -21.14 17.11 12.10
C MET A 1 -20.82 16.23 10.91
N VAL A 2 -21.33 16.54 9.72
CA VAL A 2 -21.04 15.77 8.51
C VAL A 2 -19.58 16.07 8.15
N LEU A 3 -18.68 15.07 8.31
CA LEU A 3 -17.30 15.21 7.89
C LEU A 3 -17.29 15.52 6.38
N ASP A 4 -16.74 16.68 6.04
CA ASP A 4 -16.65 17.11 4.64
C ASP A 4 -15.64 16.21 3.91
N ARG A 5 -16.08 15.61 2.79
CA ARG A 5 -15.23 14.77 1.94
C ARG A 5 -14.03 15.52 1.35
N TYR A 6 -14.10 16.82 1.32
CA TYR A 6 -13.05 17.70 0.80
C TYR A 6 -11.97 18.01 1.84
N ALA A 7 -12.30 17.98 3.13
CA ALA A 7 -11.39 18.36 4.22
C ALA A 7 -10.07 17.58 4.20
N ARG A 8 -10.11 16.29 3.83
CA ARG A 8 -8.91 15.44 3.68
C ARG A 8 -7.90 15.94 2.64
N PHE A 9 -8.33 16.82 1.73
CA PHE A 9 -7.50 17.40 0.67
C PHE A 9 -7.11 18.88 0.93
N ALA A 10 -7.38 19.42 2.12
CA ALA A 10 -7.11 20.82 2.43
C ALA A 10 -5.62 21.20 2.27
N ASP A 11 -4.70 20.30 2.63
CA ASP A 11 -3.25 20.40 2.51
C ASP A 11 -2.66 19.76 1.24
N SER A 12 -3.49 19.49 0.23
CA SER A 12 -3.07 18.79 -0.99
C SER A 12 -1.90 19.46 -1.72
N ALA A 13 -1.79 20.78 -1.62
CA ALA A 13 -0.70 21.55 -2.24
C ALA A 13 0.69 21.19 -1.70
N ASP A 14 0.78 20.65 -0.51
CA ASP A 14 2.03 20.29 0.14
C ASP A 14 2.46 18.83 -0.12
N VAL A 15 1.58 18.03 -0.75
CA VAL A 15 1.84 16.61 -0.94
C VAL A 15 1.45 16.06 -2.31
N LEU A 16 0.40 16.57 -2.96
CA LEU A 16 -0.09 16.02 -4.23
C LEU A 16 0.49 16.74 -5.44
N SER A 17 0.86 15.98 -6.45
CA SER A 17 1.35 16.51 -7.74
C SER A 17 0.40 16.18 -8.88
N CYS A 18 0.30 17.11 -9.81
CA CYS A 18 -0.43 16.92 -11.05
C CYS A 18 0.25 15.85 -11.92
N PRO A 19 -0.44 14.78 -12.34
CA PRO A 19 0.15 13.71 -13.13
C PRO A 19 0.58 14.18 -14.55
N LEU A 20 0.09 15.34 -15.00
CA LEU A 20 0.37 15.88 -16.34
C LEU A 20 1.52 16.88 -16.39
N CYS A 21 1.75 17.62 -15.30
CA CYS A 21 2.76 18.69 -15.29
C CYS A 21 3.61 18.74 -14.02
N HIS A 22 3.41 17.81 -13.09
CA HIS A 22 4.13 17.63 -11.81
C HIS A 22 4.10 18.86 -10.86
N SER A 23 3.28 19.87 -11.17
CA SER A 23 3.05 21.00 -10.25
C SER A 23 2.11 20.58 -9.10
N ALA A 24 2.21 21.28 -7.98
CA ALA A 24 1.34 21.03 -6.81
C ALA A 24 -0.14 21.19 -7.16
N LEU A 25 -0.97 20.35 -6.55
CA LEU A 25 -2.43 20.35 -6.68
C LEU A 25 -3.06 21.04 -5.48
N LYS A 26 -3.87 22.07 -5.69
CA LYS A 26 -4.61 22.79 -4.64
C LYS A 26 -6.09 22.44 -4.69
N LEU A 27 -6.71 22.30 -3.53
CA LEU A 27 -8.15 22.16 -3.41
C LEU A 27 -8.84 23.49 -3.79
N GLN A 28 -9.74 23.44 -4.76
CA GLN A 28 -10.58 24.56 -5.22
C GLN A 28 -11.97 24.02 -5.56
N GLU A 29 -13.02 24.55 -4.91
CA GLU A 29 -14.43 24.26 -5.22
C GLU A 29 -14.78 22.77 -5.42
N GLY A 30 -14.14 21.90 -4.66
CA GLY A 30 -14.41 20.44 -4.72
C GLY A 30 -13.58 19.67 -5.74
N SER A 31 -12.59 20.32 -6.36
CA SER A 31 -11.65 19.73 -7.30
C SER A 31 -10.20 20.02 -6.88
N LEU A 32 -9.25 19.22 -7.37
CA LEU A 32 -7.82 19.50 -7.27
C LEU A 32 -7.33 20.18 -8.55
N VAL A 33 -6.76 21.36 -8.43
CA VAL A 33 -6.35 22.19 -9.58
C VAL A 33 -4.87 22.56 -9.47
N CYS A 34 -4.13 22.45 -10.56
CA CYS A 34 -2.73 22.90 -10.63
C CYS A 34 -2.58 24.29 -11.27
N PRO A 35 -1.41 24.97 -11.15
CA PRO A 35 -1.19 26.28 -11.75
C PRO A 35 -1.37 26.32 -13.28
N LYS A 36 -1.20 25.19 -13.96
CA LYS A 36 -1.48 25.06 -15.42
C LYS A 36 -2.94 24.75 -15.74
N ARG A 37 -3.85 24.87 -14.72
CA ARG A 37 -5.29 24.69 -14.85
C ARG A 37 -5.75 23.25 -15.18
N HIS A 38 -4.90 22.23 -15.00
CA HIS A 38 -5.41 20.86 -15.00
C HIS A 38 -6.28 20.68 -13.76
N CYS A 39 -7.46 20.12 -13.95
CA CYS A 39 -8.51 20.00 -12.94
C CYS A 39 -8.94 18.54 -12.78
N PHE A 40 -9.06 18.08 -11.54
CA PHE A 40 -9.42 16.70 -11.18
C PHE A 40 -10.50 16.73 -10.09
N ASP A 41 -11.69 16.27 -10.43
CA ASP A 41 -12.83 16.30 -9.53
C ASP A 41 -12.68 15.30 -8.39
N ILE A 42 -13.08 15.73 -7.18
CA ILE A 42 -13.20 14.84 -6.04
C ILE A 42 -14.53 14.10 -6.13
N ALA A 43 -14.48 12.80 -6.32
CA ALA A 43 -15.67 11.95 -6.42
C ALA A 43 -16.56 12.06 -5.18
N LYS A 44 -17.86 11.76 -5.33
CA LYS A 44 -18.84 11.77 -4.23
C LYS A 44 -18.37 10.95 -3.02
N GLN A 45 -17.64 9.86 -3.25
CA GLN A 45 -17.13 8.97 -2.22
C GLN A 45 -15.84 9.51 -1.54
N GLY A 46 -15.20 10.53 -2.10
CA GLY A 46 -14.00 11.16 -1.50
C GLY A 46 -12.68 10.59 -2.00
N TYR A 47 -12.61 10.08 -3.22
CA TYR A 47 -11.37 9.77 -3.93
C TYR A 47 -11.19 10.70 -5.15
N VAL A 48 -9.96 10.80 -5.67
CA VAL A 48 -9.65 11.55 -6.88
C VAL A 48 -9.00 10.63 -7.90
N ASN A 49 -9.42 10.73 -9.16
CA ASN A 49 -8.76 10.02 -10.25
C ASN A 49 -7.64 10.89 -10.85
N LEU A 50 -6.40 10.52 -10.53
CA LEU A 50 -5.18 11.15 -11.06
C LEU A 50 -4.49 10.25 -12.10
N LEU A 51 -5.17 9.21 -12.59
CA LEU A 51 -4.70 8.38 -13.69
C LEU A 51 -5.04 9.05 -15.02
N GLY A 52 -4.09 9.09 -15.94
CA GLY A 52 -4.33 9.55 -17.30
C GLY A 52 -5.31 8.61 -18.06
N PRO A 53 -5.82 9.02 -19.24
CA PRO A 53 -6.91 8.33 -19.94
C PRO A 53 -6.62 6.91 -20.43
N SER A 54 -5.42 6.38 -20.27
CA SER A 54 -4.95 5.21 -21.04
C SER A 54 -4.73 3.90 -20.27
N ARG A 55 -4.95 3.81 -18.95
CA ARG A 55 -4.66 2.57 -18.22
C ARG A 55 -5.75 2.23 -17.20
N GLN A 56 -6.56 1.25 -17.53
CA GLN A 56 -7.31 0.47 -16.54
C GLN A 56 -6.54 -0.82 -16.23
N SER A 57 -6.43 -1.17 -14.95
CA SER A 57 -5.87 -2.45 -14.54
C SER A 57 -6.84 -3.57 -14.91
N ALA A 58 -6.37 -4.52 -15.74
CA ALA A 58 -7.15 -5.69 -16.14
C ALA A 58 -6.96 -6.90 -15.19
N HIS A 59 -6.19 -6.76 -14.09
CA HIS A 59 -5.71 -7.92 -13.33
C HIS A 59 -6.55 -8.31 -12.11
N TYR A 60 -7.35 -7.38 -11.56
CA TYR A 60 -8.18 -7.64 -10.38
C TYR A 60 -9.61 -7.23 -10.67
N SER A 61 -10.56 -8.15 -10.45
CA SER A 61 -11.98 -7.85 -10.54
C SER A 61 -12.47 -7.22 -9.22
N LYS A 62 -13.65 -6.62 -9.26
CA LYS A 62 -14.32 -6.09 -8.07
C LYS A 62 -14.53 -7.19 -7.01
N GLU A 63 -14.94 -8.38 -7.47
CA GLU A 63 -15.18 -9.56 -6.63
C GLU A 63 -13.89 -10.01 -5.91
N SER A 64 -12.74 -9.94 -6.58
CA SER A 64 -11.43 -10.24 -5.98
C SER A 64 -11.08 -9.27 -4.84
N PHE A 65 -11.42 -7.98 -4.97
CA PHE A 65 -11.25 -7.01 -3.87
C PHE A 65 -12.24 -7.25 -2.73
N GLU A 66 -13.48 -7.65 -3.03
CA GLU A 66 -14.50 -7.99 -2.01
C GLU A 66 -14.07 -9.22 -1.20
N SER A 67 -13.61 -10.30 -1.86
CA SER A 67 -13.07 -11.50 -1.20
C SER A 67 -11.84 -11.18 -0.36
N ARG A 68 -10.92 -10.35 -0.89
CA ARG A 68 -9.73 -9.90 -0.14
C ARG A 68 -10.11 -9.09 1.10
N MET A 69 -11.02 -8.14 0.97
CA MET A 69 -11.51 -7.35 2.11
C MET A 69 -12.13 -8.25 3.17
N ALA A 70 -12.95 -9.23 2.80
CA ALA A 70 -13.55 -10.15 3.76
C ALA A 70 -12.49 -10.92 4.58
N ILE A 71 -11.41 -11.39 3.96
CA ILE A 71 -10.31 -12.08 4.63
C ILE A 71 -9.52 -11.13 5.57
N LEU A 72 -9.25 -9.91 5.11
CA LEU A 72 -8.51 -8.93 5.90
C LEU A 72 -9.32 -8.44 7.11
N GLU A 73 -10.61 -8.15 6.93
CA GLU A 73 -11.50 -7.72 8.02
C GLU A 73 -11.83 -8.86 9.01
N ALA A 74 -11.76 -10.13 8.57
CA ALA A 74 -11.87 -11.29 9.45
C ALA A 74 -10.64 -11.50 10.37
N GLY A 75 -9.58 -10.68 10.21
CA GLY A 75 -8.41 -10.67 11.08
C GLY A 75 -7.32 -11.68 10.74
N TYR A 76 -7.42 -12.40 9.64
CA TYR A 76 -6.40 -13.36 9.24
C TYR A 76 -5.02 -12.72 9.00
N TYR A 77 -4.98 -11.45 8.62
CA TYR A 77 -3.75 -10.67 8.41
C TYR A 77 -3.39 -9.72 9.56
N ASP A 78 -4.02 -9.83 10.72
CA ASP A 78 -3.80 -8.91 11.85
C ASP A 78 -2.34 -8.90 12.32
N HIS A 79 -1.67 -10.06 12.37
CA HIS A 79 -0.25 -10.14 12.72
C HIS A 79 0.66 -9.40 11.71
N VAL A 80 0.29 -9.37 10.42
CA VAL A 80 0.99 -8.59 9.39
C VAL A 80 0.69 -7.10 9.57
N LYS A 81 -0.57 -6.74 9.83
CA LYS A 81 -1.00 -5.35 10.11
C LYS A 81 -0.24 -4.79 11.33
N GLU A 82 -0.16 -5.54 12.41
CA GLU A 82 0.57 -5.14 13.62
C GLU A 82 2.06 -4.93 13.36
N ALA A 83 2.69 -5.78 12.55
CA ALA A 83 4.08 -5.62 12.15
C ALA A 83 4.28 -4.35 11.30
N VAL A 84 3.37 -4.07 10.36
CA VAL A 84 3.40 -2.82 9.56
C VAL A 84 3.23 -1.61 10.46
N LEU A 85 2.25 -1.60 11.37
CA LEU A 85 2.03 -0.51 12.32
C LEU A 85 3.27 -0.27 13.20
N THR A 86 3.90 -1.34 13.66
CA THR A 86 5.14 -1.27 14.45
C THR A 86 6.29 -0.68 13.64
N ALA A 87 6.48 -1.11 12.39
CA ALA A 87 7.55 -0.61 11.52
C ALA A 87 7.35 0.89 11.18
N VAL A 88 6.10 1.29 10.86
CA VAL A 88 5.76 2.71 10.63
C VAL A 88 5.93 3.53 11.92
N GLY A 89 5.49 3.00 13.07
CA GLY A 89 5.66 3.65 14.37
C GLY A 89 7.12 3.91 14.74
N ARG A 90 8.03 2.96 14.43
CA ARG A 90 9.47 3.15 14.61
C ARG A 90 10.04 4.25 13.70
N ALA A 91 9.55 4.34 12.46
CA ALA A 91 9.94 5.40 11.54
C ALA A 91 9.46 6.81 11.98
N LEU A 92 8.37 6.87 12.79
CA LEU A 92 7.84 8.10 13.38
C LEU A 92 8.70 8.64 14.52
N SER A 93 9.42 7.75 15.24
CA SER A 93 10.18 8.14 16.44
C SER A 93 11.36 9.03 16.03
N PRO A 94 11.41 10.30 16.46
CA PRO A 94 12.59 11.13 16.21
C PRO A 94 13.79 10.52 16.92
N SER A 95 14.92 10.45 16.26
CA SER A 95 16.20 10.35 16.96
C SER A 95 16.33 11.60 17.86
N GLU A 96 16.06 11.44 19.17
CA GLU A 96 16.31 12.36 20.27
C GLU A 96 16.25 13.86 19.95
N GLY A 97 15.08 14.48 20.21
CA GLY A 97 14.90 15.94 20.20
C GLY A 97 13.45 16.35 20.50
N PRO A 98 13.21 17.50 21.15
CA PRO A 98 11.85 17.97 21.41
C PRO A 98 11.14 18.23 20.10
N ALA A 99 9.91 17.69 19.94
CA ALA A 99 9.06 17.94 18.80
C ALA A 99 8.84 19.45 18.63
N ALA A 100 9.21 20.00 17.48
CA ALA A 100 8.97 21.39 17.16
C ALA A 100 7.45 21.64 17.10
N VAL A 101 6.94 22.66 17.77
CA VAL A 101 5.53 23.02 17.92
C VAL A 101 4.81 23.32 16.60
N ASN A 102 5.56 23.44 15.47
CA ASN A 102 5.06 23.67 14.12
C ASN A 102 5.58 22.62 13.11
N ALA A 103 5.82 21.37 13.53
CA ALA A 103 6.31 20.35 12.63
C ALA A 103 5.24 19.97 11.59
N THR A 104 5.64 19.90 10.32
CA THR A 104 4.85 19.30 9.26
C THR A 104 4.41 17.89 9.69
N PRO A 105 3.13 17.52 9.51
CA PRO A 105 2.67 16.21 9.93
C PRO A 105 3.49 15.10 9.23
N PHE A 106 3.80 14.04 9.96
CA PHE A 106 4.45 12.87 9.38
C PHE A 106 3.52 12.24 8.35
N ARG A 107 4.01 12.07 7.13
CA ARG A 107 3.21 11.58 5.99
C ARG A 107 3.60 10.18 5.60
N VAL A 108 2.59 9.31 5.50
CA VAL A 108 2.73 7.93 5.02
C VAL A 108 2.06 7.82 3.66
N LEU A 109 2.74 7.17 2.72
CA LEU A 109 2.19 6.78 1.42
C LEU A 109 1.97 5.27 1.40
N ASP A 110 0.73 4.81 1.23
CA ASP A 110 0.41 3.40 0.96
C ASP A 110 0.31 3.20 -0.56
N ALA A 111 1.31 2.52 -1.13
CA ALA A 111 1.48 2.37 -2.57
C ALA A 111 0.94 1.03 -3.06
N GLY A 112 -0.10 1.06 -3.92
CA GLY A 112 -0.83 -0.14 -4.31
C GLY A 112 -1.72 -0.65 -3.18
N CYS A 113 -2.47 0.26 -2.55
CA CYS A 113 -3.18 0.03 -1.30
C CYS A 113 -4.41 -0.90 -1.40
N GLY A 114 -4.82 -1.29 -2.62
CA GLY A 114 -6.03 -2.07 -2.84
C GLY A 114 -7.27 -1.41 -2.22
N GLU A 115 -8.06 -2.18 -1.47
CA GLU A 115 -9.25 -1.71 -0.75
C GLU A 115 -8.95 -0.90 0.52
N GLY A 116 -7.67 -0.57 0.76
CA GLY A 116 -7.23 0.40 1.76
C GLY A 116 -7.15 -0.11 3.20
N PHE A 117 -7.04 -1.41 3.43
CA PHE A 117 -6.98 -2.01 4.77
C PHE A 117 -5.82 -1.45 5.60
N TYR A 118 -4.59 -1.47 5.06
CA TYR A 118 -3.41 -0.97 5.77
C TYR A 118 -3.43 0.54 5.94
N ALA A 119 -3.82 1.29 4.90
CA ALA A 119 -3.94 2.76 4.98
C ALA A 119 -4.90 3.21 6.08
N ARG A 120 -6.08 2.56 6.20
CA ARG A 120 -7.04 2.84 7.28
C ARG A 120 -6.45 2.50 8.64
N ALA A 121 -5.85 1.31 8.78
CA ALA A 121 -5.23 0.88 10.03
C ALA A 121 -4.12 1.84 10.49
N ILE A 122 -3.25 2.30 9.58
CA ILE A 122 -2.19 3.27 9.88
C ILE A 122 -2.81 4.58 10.38
N ARG A 123 -3.82 5.11 9.67
CA ARG A 123 -4.48 6.37 10.04
C ARG A 123 -5.25 6.30 11.36
N GLU A 124 -5.79 5.13 11.70
CA GLU A 124 -6.56 4.91 12.92
C GLU A 124 -5.70 4.76 14.17
N ASN A 125 -4.53 4.14 14.03
CA ASN A 125 -3.66 3.80 15.15
C ASN A 125 -2.48 4.76 15.34
N LEU A 126 -2.11 5.53 14.31
CA LEU A 126 -0.97 6.44 14.35
C LEU A 126 -1.41 7.89 14.05
N CYS A 127 -0.76 8.85 14.71
CA CYS A 127 -1.00 10.28 14.48
C CYS A 127 -0.21 10.76 13.25
N VAL A 128 -0.65 10.34 12.04
CA VAL A 128 0.03 10.61 10.77
C VAL A 128 -0.97 11.06 9.70
N ASP A 129 -0.49 11.78 8.69
CA ASP A 129 -1.24 12.03 7.47
C ASP A 129 -1.02 10.87 6.49
N VAL A 130 -2.10 10.35 5.85
CA VAL A 130 -2.02 9.21 4.97
C VAL A 130 -2.52 9.57 3.57
N VAL A 131 -1.66 9.31 2.60
CA VAL A 131 -1.98 9.27 1.17
C VAL A 131 -1.97 7.82 0.72
N ALA A 132 -2.96 7.38 -0.02
CA ALA A 132 -3.03 6.02 -0.50
C ALA A 132 -3.49 6.00 -1.96
N PHE A 133 -2.87 5.17 -2.78
CA PHE A 133 -3.26 5.05 -4.18
C PHE A 133 -3.24 3.60 -4.67
N ASP A 134 -4.11 3.35 -5.63
CA ASP A 134 -4.12 2.12 -6.41
C ASP A 134 -4.47 2.44 -7.87
N LEU A 135 -4.10 1.57 -8.79
CA LEU A 135 -4.45 1.68 -10.20
C LEU A 135 -5.94 1.41 -10.45
N SER A 136 -6.56 0.61 -9.58
CA SER A 136 -7.95 0.21 -9.66
C SER A 136 -8.89 1.28 -9.10
N LYS A 137 -9.78 1.79 -9.97
CA LYS A 137 -10.87 2.68 -9.55
C LYS A 137 -11.84 1.99 -8.59
N ASP A 138 -12.10 0.70 -8.78
CA ASP A 138 -13.02 -0.06 -7.92
C ASP A 138 -12.45 -0.25 -6.52
N ALA A 139 -11.15 -0.51 -6.41
CA ALA A 139 -10.44 -0.55 -5.13
C ALA A 139 -10.54 0.80 -4.41
N MET A 140 -10.28 1.92 -5.10
CA MET A 140 -10.36 3.26 -4.50
C MET A 140 -11.78 3.65 -4.10
N LEU A 141 -12.78 3.25 -4.87
CA LEU A 141 -14.19 3.43 -4.52
C LEU A 141 -14.54 2.67 -3.23
N MET A 142 -14.06 1.43 -3.10
CA MET A 142 -14.25 0.58 -1.93
C MET A 142 -13.53 1.17 -0.70
N ALA A 143 -12.25 1.51 -0.85
CA ALA A 143 -11.45 2.13 0.21
C ALA A 143 -12.09 3.41 0.76
N ALA A 144 -12.51 4.32 -0.12
CA ALA A 144 -13.13 5.58 0.26
C ALA A 144 -14.49 5.41 0.96
N ARG A 145 -15.26 4.36 0.63
CA ARG A 145 -16.53 4.03 1.30
C ARG A 145 -16.33 3.49 2.71
N HIS A 146 -15.26 2.72 2.93
CA HIS A 146 -14.95 2.11 4.24
C HIS A 146 -14.13 3.04 5.17
N ASP A 147 -13.66 4.20 4.68
CA ASP A 147 -13.01 5.23 5.48
C ASP A 147 -14.04 6.08 6.22
N SER A 148 -14.55 5.56 7.34
CA SER A 148 -15.57 6.23 8.16
C SER A 148 -15.09 7.59 8.70
N ARG A 149 -13.79 7.75 8.96
CA ARG A 149 -13.18 8.98 9.46
C ARG A 149 -12.93 10.03 8.37
N LYS A 150 -13.04 9.63 7.10
CA LYS A 150 -12.73 10.49 5.93
C LYS A 150 -11.37 11.19 6.03
N ALA A 151 -10.37 10.47 6.49
CA ALA A 151 -9.09 11.04 6.89
C ALA A 151 -7.92 10.62 5.98
N VAL A 152 -8.12 9.66 5.07
CA VAL A 152 -7.10 9.22 4.10
C VAL A 152 -7.34 9.90 2.76
N LYS A 153 -6.29 10.36 2.10
CA LYS A 153 -6.32 10.90 0.72
C LYS A 153 -6.27 9.73 -0.26
N TRP A 154 -7.43 9.33 -0.80
CA TRP A 154 -7.57 8.22 -1.74
C TRP A 154 -7.39 8.67 -3.19
N LEU A 155 -6.47 8.06 -3.92
CA LEU A 155 -6.13 8.43 -5.29
C LEU A 155 -6.18 7.22 -6.22
N VAL A 156 -6.80 7.35 -7.38
CA VAL A 156 -6.49 6.44 -8.49
C VAL A 156 -5.22 6.96 -9.14
N GLY A 157 -4.16 6.13 -9.17
CA GLY A 157 -2.83 6.56 -9.62
C GLY A 157 -1.97 5.40 -10.15
N ASP A 158 -0.91 5.74 -10.85
CA ASP A 158 0.03 4.79 -11.44
C ASP A 158 1.35 4.79 -10.66
N LEU A 159 1.84 3.62 -10.31
CA LEU A 159 3.12 3.41 -9.65
C LEU A 159 4.32 3.91 -10.49
N THR A 160 4.14 4.03 -11.82
CA THR A 160 5.17 4.56 -12.73
C THR A 160 5.21 6.09 -12.75
N ASN A 161 4.21 6.76 -12.18
CA ASN A 161 4.11 8.21 -12.05
C ASN A 161 3.27 8.54 -10.82
N ILE A 162 3.83 8.32 -9.64
CA ILE A 162 3.13 8.50 -8.36
C ILE A 162 2.72 9.99 -8.23
N PRO A 163 1.40 10.29 -8.05
CA PRO A 163 0.89 11.66 -8.04
C PRO A 163 1.18 12.38 -6.70
N VAL A 164 2.43 12.32 -6.27
CA VAL A 164 2.93 12.87 -5.01
C VAL A 164 4.19 13.69 -5.29
N LEU A 165 4.32 14.82 -4.61
CA LEU A 165 5.47 15.74 -4.75
C LEU A 165 6.76 15.08 -4.28
N LYS A 166 7.87 15.46 -4.93
CA LYS A 166 9.20 15.00 -4.56
C LYS A 166 9.52 15.37 -3.11
N GLY A 167 9.98 14.39 -2.32
CA GLY A 167 10.47 14.62 -0.97
C GLY A 167 9.38 15.00 0.05
N SER A 168 8.10 14.73 -0.23
CA SER A 168 6.98 15.09 0.64
C SER A 168 6.47 13.96 1.55
N ILE A 169 7.06 12.76 1.45
CA ILE A 169 6.65 11.55 2.18
C ILE A 169 7.77 11.12 3.14
N ASN A 170 7.39 10.81 4.37
CA ASN A 170 8.32 10.31 5.39
C ASN A 170 8.43 8.78 5.38
N CYS A 171 7.33 8.08 5.09
CA CYS A 171 7.33 6.62 5.01
C CYS A 171 6.50 6.14 3.83
N VAL A 172 7.08 5.30 2.98
CA VAL A 172 6.33 4.54 1.97
C VAL A 172 6.06 3.15 2.52
N VAL A 173 4.81 2.71 2.44
CA VAL A 173 4.38 1.35 2.72
C VAL A 173 3.96 0.71 1.40
N ASP A 174 4.48 -0.48 1.12
CA ASP A 174 4.21 -1.27 -0.09
C ASP A 174 3.93 -2.71 0.34
N VAL A 175 2.64 -3.10 0.43
CA VAL A 175 2.23 -4.40 0.96
C VAL A 175 1.72 -5.29 -0.17
N PHE A 176 2.45 -6.37 -0.46
CA PHE A 176 2.12 -7.36 -1.49
C PHE A 176 1.86 -6.75 -2.88
N ALA A 177 2.42 -5.56 -3.15
CA ALA A 177 2.26 -4.86 -4.41
C ALA A 177 3.58 -4.78 -5.19
N PRO A 178 3.54 -4.51 -6.51
CA PRO A 178 4.75 -4.20 -7.28
C PRO A 178 5.45 -2.96 -6.73
N SER A 179 6.77 -2.85 -6.91
CA SER A 179 7.55 -1.70 -6.48
C SER A 179 8.12 -0.93 -7.65
N ASN A 180 8.14 0.40 -7.53
CA ASN A 180 8.96 1.29 -8.34
C ASN A 180 9.91 2.05 -7.40
N TYR A 181 11.11 1.53 -7.23
CA TYR A 181 12.07 2.05 -6.27
C TYR A 181 12.57 3.46 -6.61
N ASP A 182 12.59 3.85 -7.88
CA ASP A 182 12.98 5.21 -8.28
C ASP A 182 11.90 6.22 -7.92
N GLU A 183 10.62 5.89 -8.13
CA GLU A 183 9.50 6.70 -7.68
C GLU A 183 9.43 6.75 -6.14
N PHE A 184 9.67 5.64 -5.45
CA PHE A 184 9.74 5.63 -3.99
C PHE A 184 10.85 6.56 -3.46
N LYS A 185 12.04 6.50 -4.05
CA LYS A 185 13.13 7.45 -3.70
C LYS A 185 12.79 8.90 -4.01
N ARG A 186 12.07 9.14 -5.12
CA ARG A 186 11.65 10.48 -5.51
C ARG A 186 10.71 11.11 -4.49
N VAL A 187 9.71 10.37 -4.02
CA VAL A 187 8.69 10.90 -3.10
C VAL A 187 9.15 10.95 -1.65
N LEU A 188 10.11 10.09 -1.26
CA LEU A 188 10.64 10.07 0.10
C LEU A 188 11.47 11.31 0.43
N THR A 189 11.35 11.77 1.67
CA THR A 189 12.14 12.88 2.23
C THR A 189 13.64 12.56 2.15
N PRO A 190 14.44 13.44 1.52
CA PRO A 190 15.87 13.17 1.34
C PRO A 190 16.63 13.25 2.66
N THR A 191 17.62 12.36 2.82
CA THR A 191 18.46 12.22 4.03
C THR A 191 19.17 13.52 4.44
N ARG A 192 19.42 14.43 3.48
CA ARG A 192 20.20 15.66 3.74
C ARG A 192 19.40 16.80 4.36
N ASN A 193 18.07 16.77 4.33
CA ASN A 193 17.21 17.90 4.69
C ASN A 193 16.25 17.61 5.85
N ALA A 194 16.32 16.44 6.45
CA ALA A 194 15.41 16.02 7.51
C ALA A 194 16.16 15.53 8.74
N SER A 195 15.58 15.74 9.91
CA SER A 195 16.03 15.14 11.18
C SER A 195 15.98 13.59 11.13
N ALA A 196 15.21 13.02 10.18
CA ALA A 196 15.21 11.58 9.89
C ALA A 196 15.04 11.35 8.37
N PRO A 197 15.78 10.39 7.77
CA PRO A 197 15.60 10.02 6.37
C PRO A 197 14.24 9.36 6.15
N GLY A 198 13.68 9.50 4.94
CA GLY A 198 12.49 8.77 4.55
C GLY A 198 12.71 7.25 4.58
N VAL A 199 11.67 6.50 4.95
CA VAL A 199 11.73 5.04 5.15
C VAL A 199 10.82 4.33 4.15
N LEU A 200 11.27 3.20 3.60
CA LEU A 200 10.44 2.24 2.87
C LEU A 200 10.16 1.03 3.77
N VAL A 201 8.90 0.67 3.93
CA VAL A 201 8.43 -0.58 4.52
C VAL A 201 7.80 -1.40 3.40
N LYS A 202 8.55 -2.36 2.87
CA LYS A 202 8.05 -3.29 1.85
C LYS A 202 7.71 -4.61 2.49
N VAL A 203 6.49 -5.10 2.23
CA VAL A 203 6.01 -6.40 2.70
C VAL A 203 5.88 -7.35 1.52
N VAL A 204 6.51 -8.50 1.64
CA VAL A 204 6.45 -9.57 0.65
C VAL A 204 5.93 -10.86 1.29
N PRO A 205 5.31 -11.77 0.52
CA PRO A 205 4.96 -13.08 1.03
C PRO A 205 6.21 -13.81 1.50
N GLY A 206 6.14 -14.51 2.64
CA GLY A 206 7.22 -15.38 3.08
C GLY A 206 7.24 -16.72 2.35
N SER A 207 8.28 -17.52 2.58
CA SER A 207 8.45 -18.83 1.91
C SER A 207 7.29 -19.81 2.18
N ASN A 208 6.68 -19.71 3.37
CA ASN A 208 5.56 -20.57 3.75
C ASN A 208 4.17 -19.93 3.55
N HIS A 209 4.12 -18.74 2.92
CA HIS A 209 2.84 -18.05 2.69
C HIS A 209 1.93 -18.88 1.78
N LEU A 210 0.72 -19.23 2.26
CA LEU A 210 -0.28 -20.04 1.56
C LEU A 210 0.27 -21.38 1.04
N THR A 211 1.21 -22.01 1.78
CA THR A 211 1.87 -23.23 1.36
C THR A 211 0.88 -24.37 1.12
N GLU A 212 -0.21 -24.44 1.88
CA GLU A 212 -1.26 -25.45 1.75
C GLU A 212 -2.00 -25.30 0.41
N LEU A 213 -2.31 -24.08 0.00
CA LEU A 213 -2.92 -23.83 -1.32
C LEU A 213 -1.92 -24.06 -2.45
N ARG A 214 -0.63 -23.73 -2.24
CA ARG A 214 0.42 -24.04 -3.25
C ARG A 214 0.56 -25.53 -3.47
N HIS A 215 0.61 -26.35 -2.41
CA HIS A 215 0.67 -27.80 -2.53
C HIS A 215 -0.55 -28.37 -3.26
N LEU A 216 -1.74 -27.84 -2.98
CA LEU A 216 -2.97 -28.25 -3.65
C LEU A 216 -2.92 -27.98 -5.16
N ALA A 217 -2.27 -26.89 -5.57
CA ALA A 217 -2.16 -26.46 -6.95
C ALA A 217 -0.83 -26.89 -7.63
N GLU A 218 -0.01 -27.73 -7.01
CA GLU A 218 1.39 -28.01 -7.40
C GLU A 218 1.53 -28.51 -8.85
N GLY A 219 0.54 -29.26 -9.35
CA GLY A 219 0.51 -29.73 -10.75
C GLY A 219 0.22 -28.62 -11.77
N SER A 220 -0.31 -27.48 -11.36
CA SER A 220 -0.77 -26.37 -12.20
C SER A 220 0.08 -25.11 -12.06
N LEU A 221 0.98 -25.04 -11.07
CA LEU A 221 1.81 -23.87 -10.80
C LEU A 221 3.03 -23.81 -11.72
N ARG A 222 3.37 -22.57 -12.17
CA ARG A 222 4.53 -22.32 -13.04
C ARG A 222 5.88 -22.47 -12.33
N SER A 223 5.93 -22.36 -10.98
CA SER A 223 7.14 -22.48 -10.19
C SER A 223 6.87 -23.26 -8.89
N LYS A 224 7.73 -24.24 -8.60
CA LYS A 224 7.63 -25.08 -7.40
C LYS A 224 8.31 -24.48 -6.16
N GLU A 225 9.33 -23.66 -6.36
CA GLU A 225 10.06 -23.02 -5.28
C GLU A 225 9.75 -21.52 -5.22
N TYR A 226 9.40 -21.05 -4.04
CA TYR A 226 9.20 -19.63 -3.76
C TYR A 226 10.43 -19.06 -3.05
N SER A 227 11.04 -18.04 -3.65
CA SER A 227 12.17 -17.35 -3.07
C SER A 227 12.01 -15.82 -3.21
N ASN A 228 12.27 -15.11 -2.12
CA ASN A 228 12.30 -13.64 -2.10
C ASN A 228 13.69 -13.08 -2.45
N GLN A 229 14.66 -13.92 -2.83
CA GLN A 229 16.04 -13.46 -3.02
C GLN A 229 16.14 -12.33 -4.04
N LEU A 230 15.48 -12.47 -5.20
CA LEU A 230 15.49 -11.42 -6.23
C LEU A 230 14.85 -10.12 -5.74
N VAL A 231 13.79 -10.19 -4.92
CA VAL A 231 13.14 -9.00 -4.36
C VAL A 231 14.05 -8.35 -3.32
N THR A 232 14.68 -9.15 -2.46
CA THR A 232 15.65 -8.68 -1.45
C THR A 232 16.85 -8.02 -2.11
N ASP A 233 17.45 -8.67 -3.12
CA ASP A 233 18.59 -8.12 -3.86
C ASP A 233 18.22 -6.81 -4.56
N CYS A 234 17.01 -6.75 -5.15
CA CYS A 234 16.53 -5.53 -5.77
C CYS A 234 16.27 -4.42 -4.74
N PHE A 235 15.71 -4.75 -3.59
CA PHE A 235 15.54 -3.81 -2.48
C PHE A 235 16.90 -3.26 -2.04
N GLU A 236 17.90 -4.12 -1.79
CA GLU A 236 19.22 -3.72 -1.30
C GLU A 236 20.04 -2.92 -2.31
N LYS A 237 19.78 -3.04 -3.62
CA LYS A 237 20.36 -2.14 -4.63
C LYS A 237 19.92 -0.69 -4.47
N HIS A 238 18.69 -0.45 -4.03
CA HIS A 238 18.07 0.87 -3.97
C HIS A 238 18.03 1.45 -2.57
N PHE A 239 17.91 0.60 -1.54
CA PHE A 239 17.74 0.97 -0.14
C PHE A 239 18.81 0.28 0.74
N LYS A 240 19.26 0.99 1.76
CA LYS A 240 20.03 0.38 2.84
C LYS A 240 19.05 -0.28 3.79
N MET A 241 19.06 -1.60 3.88
CA MET A 241 18.22 -2.35 4.81
C MET A 241 18.57 -1.97 6.24
N THR A 242 17.58 -1.61 7.04
CA THR A 242 17.71 -1.26 8.45
C THR A 242 17.08 -2.29 9.37
N ASP A 243 16.06 -2.99 8.87
CA ASP A 243 15.40 -4.07 9.60
C ASP A 243 14.81 -5.10 8.62
N ARG A 244 14.70 -6.36 9.07
CA ARG A 244 14.05 -7.45 8.34
C ARG A 244 13.23 -8.27 9.32
N ILE A 245 11.91 -8.22 9.19
CA ILE A 245 10.97 -8.79 10.16
C ILE A 245 10.15 -9.87 9.47
N LYS A 246 10.17 -11.08 10.04
CA LYS A 246 9.33 -12.18 9.57
C LYS A 246 8.20 -12.39 10.55
N VAL A 247 6.98 -12.49 10.04
CA VAL A 247 5.78 -12.81 10.82
C VAL A 247 5.05 -13.97 10.19
N THR A 248 4.61 -14.91 11.02
CA THR A 248 3.95 -16.14 10.57
C THR A 248 2.81 -16.48 11.51
N ARG A 249 1.67 -16.86 10.95
CA ARG A 249 0.55 -17.43 11.70
C ARG A 249 -0.19 -18.45 10.85
N THR A 250 -0.55 -19.57 11.47
CA THR A 250 -1.37 -20.62 10.86
C THR A 250 -2.74 -20.61 11.50
N PHE A 251 -3.79 -20.71 10.70
CA PHE A 251 -5.18 -20.70 11.12
C PHE A 251 -5.85 -21.99 10.68
N GLU A 252 -6.65 -22.57 11.58
CA GLU A 252 -7.62 -23.58 11.18
C GLU A 252 -8.71 -22.94 10.33
N MET A 253 -9.14 -23.62 9.27
CA MET A 253 -10.00 -23.04 8.25
C MET A 253 -11.26 -23.86 8.04
N SER A 254 -12.38 -23.16 7.87
CA SER A 254 -13.56 -23.77 7.26
C SER A 254 -13.38 -23.89 5.74
N GLU A 255 -14.09 -24.82 5.12
CA GLU A 255 -14.06 -24.96 3.64
C GLU A 255 -14.50 -23.67 2.94
N ARG A 256 -15.46 -22.94 3.53
CA ARG A 256 -15.90 -21.63 3.04
C ARG A 256 -14.76 -20.61 3.00
N ASP A 257 -14.00 -20.50 4.09
CA ASP A 257 -12.90 -19.53 4.17
C ASP A 257 -11.77 -19.90 3.24
N VAL A 258 -11.45 -21.21 3.10
CA VAL A 258 -10.46 -21.69 2.10
C VAL A 258 -10.87 -21.25 0.69
N ARG A 259 -12.17 -21.31 0.34
CA ARG A 259 -12.68 -20.87 -0.96
C ARG A 259 -12.45 -19.37 -1.16
N VAL A 260 -12.77 -18.55 -0.16
CA VAL A 260 -12.54 -17.09 -0.23
C VAL A 260 -11.04 -16.78 -0.38
N PHE A 261 -10.15 -17.50 0.33
CA PHE A 261 -8.70 -17.37 0.13
C PHE A 261 -8.27 -17.74 -1.29
N ALA A 262 -8.84 -18.80 -1.86
CA ALA A 262 -8.54 -19.22 -3.23
C ALA A 262 -8.94 -18.15 -4.26
N GLU A 263 -10.08 -17.49 -4.07
CA GLU A 263 -10.59 -16.44 -4.95
C GLU A 263 -9.79 -15.13 -4.87
N MET A 264 -9.24 -14.79 -3.69
CA MET A 264 -8.51 -13.55 -3.50
C MET A 264 -7.04 -13.62 -3.93
N THR A 265 -6.45 -14.84 -3.97
CA THR A 265 -5.00 -14.96 -4.18
C THR A 265 -4.64 -15.01 -5.67
N PRO A 266 -3.71 -14.14 -6.13
CA PRO A 266 -3.18 -14.23 -7.50
C PRO A 266 -2.53 -15.58 -7.82
N LEU A 267 -2.13 -16.33 -6.79
CA LEU A 267 -1.53 -17.65 -6.90
C LEU A 267 -2.40 -18.63 -7.73
N LEU A 268 -3.74 -18.50 -7.57
CA LEU A 268 -4.70 -19.40 -8.20
C LEU A 268 -5.43 -18.75 -9.40
N PHE A 269 -5.06 -17.55 -9.81
CA PHE A 269 -5.69 -16.90 -10.97
C PHE A 269 -5.43 -17.72 -12.24
N GLY A 270 -6.50 -18.09 -12.94
CA GLY A 270 -6.45 -18.93 -14.14
C GLY A 270 -6.43 -20.44 -13.87
N ILE A 271 -6.51 -20.84 -12.60
CA ILE A 271 -6.75 -22.24 -12.21
C ILE A 271 -8.24 -22.35 -11.89
N ASP A 272 -8.90 -23.36 -12.46
CA ASP A 272 -10.28 -23.64 -12.11
C ASP A 272 -10.36 -24.11 -10.65
N ALA A 273 -10.90 -23.26 -9.78
CA ALA A 273 -11.05 -23.55 -8.36
C ALA A 273 -11.93 -24.77 -8.08
N GLU A 274 -12.86 -25.11 -9.00
CA GLU A 274 -13.70 -26.31 -8.90
C GLU A 274 -12.90 -27.58 -9.15
N SER A 275 -11.79 -27.50 -9.91
CA SER A 275 -10.87 -28.60 -10.12
C SER A 275 -10.03 -28.93 -8.88
N LEU A 276 -9.95 -27.99 -7.92
CA LEU A 276 -9.19 -28.13 -6.68
C LEU A 276 -10.06 -28.71 -5.57
N ILE A 277 -9.54 -29.75 -4.88
CA ILE A 277 -10.24 -30.36 -3.75
C ILE A 277 -9.98 -29.50 -2.49
N LEU A 278 -10.60 -28.32 -2.42
CA LEU A 278 -10.43 -27.34 -1.33
C LEU A 278 -10.75 -27.93 0.06
N SER A 279 -11.63 -28.95 0.13
CA SER A 279 -11.99 -29.64 1.38
C SER A 279 -10.80 -30.38 2.04
N ARG A 280 -9.70 -30.59 1.32
CA ARG A 280 -8.46 -31.16 1.88
C ARG A 280 -7.64 -30.16 2.68
N VAL A 281 -7.83 -28.85 2.44
CA VAL A 281 -7.13 -27.79 3.17
C VAL A 281 -7.85 -27.57 4.49
N LYS A 282 -7.18 -27.85 5.61
CA LYS A 282 -7.74 -27.70 6.97
C LYS A 282 -7.14 -26.51 7.70
N SER A 283 -6.03 -26.01 7.20
CA SER A 283 -5.35 -24.84 7.74
C SER A 283 -4.76 -24.01 6.62
N ILE A 284 -4.50 -22.73 6.88
CA ILE A 284 -3.78 -21.82 5.99
C ILE A 284 -2.70 -21.11 6.80
N THR A 285 -1.49 -21.13 6.28
CA THR A 285 -0.34 -20.39 6.82
C THR A 285 -0.20 -19.05 6.12
N ILE A 286 -0.26 -17.99 6.90
CA ILE A 286 -0.01 -16.62 6.42
C ILE A 286 1.34 -16.19 6.95
N GLU A 287 2.31 -16.08 6.06
CA GLU A 287 3.67 -15.65 6.36
C GLU A 287 4.02 -14.43 5.53
N ALA A 288 4.53 -13.41 6.18
CA ALA A 288 5.02 -12.21 5.52
C ALA A 288 6.42 -11.84 6.01
N GLU A 289 7.17 -11.20 5.13
CA GLU A 289 8.49 -10.66 5.44
C GLU A 289 8.47 -9.15 5.14
N LEU A 290 8.81 -8.34 6.14
CA LEU A 290 8.93 -6.91 6.03
C LEU A 290 10.40 -6.56 5.81
N LEU A 291 10.69 -5.86 4.72
CA LEU A 291 11.99 -5.26 4.42
C LEU A 291 11.89 -3.77 4.70
N VAL A 292 12.63 -3.29 5.70
CA VAL A 292 12.63 -1.89 6.11
C VAL A 292 13.97 -1.26 5.74
N GLY A 293 13.95 -0.07 5.14
CA GLY A 293 15.20 0.57 4.76
C GLY A 293 15.07 2.03 4.37
N THR A 294 16.21 2.69 4.28
CA THR A 294 16.36 4.10 3.88
C THR A 294 16.99 4.19 2.50
N PRO A 295 16.66 5.21 1.67
CA PRO A 295 17.26 5.36 0.35
C PRO A 295 18.80 5.37 0.43
N ARG A 296 19.45 4.58 -0.44
CA ARG A 296 20.90 4.72 -0.60
C ARG A 296 21.20 6.08 -1.23
N SER A 297 22.15 6.82 -0.68
CA SER A 297 22.71 7.99 -1.37
C SER A 297 23.30 7.51 -2.70
N GLN A 298 22.90 8.16 -3.80
CA GLN A 298 23.64 7.99 -5.03
C GLN A 298 25.06 8.51 -4.74
N GLY A 299 26.06 7.66 -4.89
CA GLY A 299 27.45 8.09 -4.87
C GLY A 299 27.66 9.18 -5.93
N PRO A 300 28.64 10.08 -5.80
CA PRO A 300 28.95 11.02 -6.85
C PRO A 300 29.26 10.22 -8.12
N SER A 301 28.45 10.48 -9.16
CA SER A 301 28.68 10.01 -10.53
C SER A 301 29.93 10.62 -11.10
#